data_f84fc5da50d7a56d9bd1bd0b88dc0bfa
#
_entry.id   f84fc5da50d7a56d9bd1bd0b88dc0bfa
#
_cell.length_a   1.000
_cell.length_b   1.000
_cell.length_c   1.000
_cell.angle_alpha   90.00
_cell.angle_beta   90.00
_cell.angle_gamma   90.00
#
_symmetry.space_group_name_H-M   'P 1'
#
loop_
_entity.id
_entity.type
_entity.pdbx_description
1 polymer ?
#
loop_
_entity_poly.entity_id
_entity_poly.type
_entity_poly.pdbx_seq_one_letter_code
_entity_poly.pdbx_strand_id
1 'polypeptide(L)'
;MQKVILTLSVIIVMFASCEKSNTAPQVIDNPQTEKPNPSAPYEEIYPRHFVQLSDSQKQINNNCNRFAWDFLYQINQQQIGQNCFVSPLSMSIALAMLQNGAEGNTLDQIKAAIGFSNYTLSQVNDYYNTLTTELYKADAGVEFNLANAIWNNQNYPAKEQYINTLKTVFNAEFSIANFADVQLPSVINEWCSKQTNGRIKEMVNTIDANAVILLFNAVYFKAQWNEKFDKNNTEPRDFTTMLDGVVNTDFMHDQRKIKYYENANYQYAEIEMGNGAFNTFFVLPTEGKTVTEVAQLLKTEWDSVVTKLKKEDVVCLIPKYEVRFTTKDANSVLKAMGISDAFVPSLANFAPMIEDESVDVFVSEVIQKTFFAINEESVEAAAVTQISNAVTCVPQQSLPKVLDLNRPFVYGIRESSSGTILFNGCMYNPQEK
;
A
#
# COMPACT_ATOMS: atom_id res chain seq x y z
N MET A 1 29.66 -72.92 -48.51
CA MET A 1 29.33 -71.54 -48.89
C MET A 1 28.15 -71.05 -48.01
N GLN A 2 28.46 -70.52 -46.86
CA GLN A 2 27.48 -70.02 -45.90
C GLN A 2 27.62 -68.49 -45.85
N LYS A 3 26.54 -67.79 -46.24
CA LYS A 3 26.43 -66.34 -46.13
C LYS A 3 26.13 -65.93 -44.69
N VAL A 4 27.05 -65.20 -44.09
CA VAL A 4 26.82 -64.55 -42.79
C VAL A 4 26.12 -63.22 -43.05
N ILE A 5 24.91 -63.08 -42.50
CA ILE A 5 24.17 -61.83 -42.50
C ILE A 5 24.49 -61.08 -41.19
N LEU A 6 25.14 -59.94 -41.31
CA LEU A 6 25.48 -59.03 -40.23
C LEU A 6 24.27 -58.11 -39.99
N THR A 7 23.57 -58.28 -38.92
CA THR A 7 22.50 -57.37 -38.47
C THR A 7 23.11 -56.21 -37.68
N LEU A 8 23.04 -55.01 -38.24
CA LEU A 8 23.46 -53.77 -37.61
C LEU A 8 22.31 -53.29 -36.67
N SER A 9 22.51 -53.39 -35.36
CA SER A 9 21.58 -52.83 -34.38
C SER A 9 21.89 -51.32 -34.18
N VAL A 10 20.99 -50.46 -34.65
CA VAL A 10 21.05 -49.04 -34.40
C VAL A 10 20.46 -48.77 -33.00
N ILE A 11 21.31 -48.35 -32.07
CA ILE A 11 20.89 -47.86 -30.75
C ILE A 11 20.49 -46.42 -30.92
N ILE A 12 19.18 -46.14 -30.88
CA ILE A 12 18.63 -44.80 -30.78
C ILE A 12 18.74 -44.34 -29.33
N VAL A 13 19.69 -43.46 -29.04
CA VAL A 13 19.78 -42.76 -27.77
C VAL A 13 18.74 -41.63 -27.82
N MET A 14 17.62 -41.81 -27.13
CA MET A 14 16.68 -40.74 -26.88
C MET A 14 17.32 -39.77 -25.86
N PHE A 15 17.72 -38.62 -26.33
CA PHE A 15 17.96 -37.46 -25.45
C PHE A 15 16.62 -37.01 -24.92
N ALA A 16 16.33 -37.28 -23.65
CA ALA A 16 15.25 -36.60 -22.94
C ALA A 16 15.65 -35.13 -22.77
N SER A 17 15.11 -34.27 -23.62
CA SER A 17 15.14 -32.83 -23.43
C SER A 17 14.32 -32.52 -22.17
N CYS A 18 15.00 -32.13 -21.09
CA CYS A 18 14.35 -31.46 -19.98
C CYS A 18 13.85 -30.10 -20.47
N GLU A 19 12.61 -30.01 -20.88
CA GLU A 19 11.93 -28.74 -21.00
C GLU A 19 11.82 -28.14 -19.59
N LYS A 20 12.54 -27.05 -19.36
CA LYS A 20 12.30 -26.15 -18.25
C LYS A 20 10.89 -25.63 -18.42
N SER A 21 9.98 -26.08 -17.56
CA SER A 21 8.66 -25.49 -17.46
C SER A 21 8.79 -24.06 -16.92
N ASN A 22 8.87 -23.09 -17.82
CA ASN A 22 8.61 -21.69 -17.53
C ASN A 22 7.11 -21.55 -17.31
N THR A 23 6.60 -21.95 -16.18
CA THR A 23 5.29 -21.53 -15.71
C THR A 23 5.45 -20.13 -15.13
N ALA A 24 5.29 -19.12 -15.97
CA ALA A 24 4.89 -17.80 -15.50
C ALA A 24 3.63 -17.97 -14.62
N PRO A 25 3.48 -17.20 -13.52
CA PRO A 25 2.26 -17.23 -12.74
C PRO A 25 1.07 -16.98 -13.67
N GLN A 26 0.15 -17.95 -13.73
CA GLN A 26 -1.08 -17.79 -14.50
C GLN A 26 -1.82 -16.58 -13.94
N VAL A 27 -1.95 -15.56 -14.76
CA VAL A 27 -3.05 -14.61 -14.65
C VAL A 27 -4.30 -15.47 -14.62
N ILE A 28 -5.05 -15.42 -13.52
CA ILE A 28 -6.35 -16.10 -13.43
C ILE A 28 -7.21 -15.41 -14.48
N ASP A 29 -7.36 -16.05 -15.65
CA ASP A 29 -8.34 -15.64 -16.65
C ASP A 29 -9.71 -15.75 -15.99
N ASN A 30 -10.24 -14.60 -15.62
CA ASN A 30 -11.60 -14.46 -15.16
C ASN A 30 -12.52 -14.95 -16.32
N PRO A 31 -13.50 -15.82 -16.07
CA PRO A 31 -14.40 -16.30 -17.12
C PRO A 31 -15.02 -15.09 -17.83
N GLN A 32 -15.00 -15.12 -19.15
CA GLN A 32 -15.53 -14.09 -20.04
C GLN A 32 -16.94 -13.68 -19.62
N THR A 33 -17.02 -12.64 -18.78
CA THR A 33 -18.25 -11.87 -18.63
C THR A 33 -18.38 -11.00 -19.87
N GLU A 34 -19.56 -10.95 -20.46
CA GLU A 34 -19.90 -10.00 -21.53
C GLU A 34 -19.32 -8.64 -21.18
N LYS A 35 -18.66 -7.97 -22.15
CA LYS A 35 -18.11 -6.63 -21.91
C LYS A 35 -19.22 -5.76 -21.35
N PRO A 36 -19.04 -5.17 -20.17
CA PRO A 36 -20.09 -4.38 -19.55
C PRO A 36 -20.53 -3.25 -20.48
N ASN A 37 -21.83 -2.96 -20.48
CA ASN A 37 -22.38 -1.84 -21.23
C ASN A 37 -21.69 -0.54 -20.77
N PRO A 38 -20.91 0.16 -21.60
CA PRO A 38 -20.17 1.35 -21.18
C PRO A 38 -21.05 2.51 -20.74
N SER A 39 -22.37 2.42 -20.92
CA SER A 39 -23.37 3.41 -20.51
C SER A 39 -24.03 3.08 -19.16
N ALA A 40 -23.73 1.95 -18.55
CA ALA A 40 -24.28 1.60 -17.24
C ALA A 40 -23.58 2.39 -16.11
N PRO A 41 -24.29 2.67 -15.00
CA PRO A 41 -23.66 3.24 -13.80
C PRO A 41 -22.48 2.37 -13.32
N TYR A 42 -21.45 3.01 -12.78
CA TYR A 42 -20.23 2.30 -12.35
C TYR A 42 -20.53 1.15 -11.39
N GLU A 43 -21.45 1.34 -10.43
CA GLU A 43 -21.83 0.35 -9.43
C GLU A 43 -22.58 -0.88 -10.03
N GLU A 44 -23.22 -0.73 -11.19
CA GLU A 44 -23.82 -1.84 -11.91
C GLU A 44 -22.76 -2.67 -12.65
N ILE A 45 -21.71 -2.00 -13.14
CA ILE A 45 -20.58 -2.65 -13.82
C ILE A 45 -19.67 -3.34 -12.80
N TYR A 46 -19.39 -2.66 -11.71
CA TYR A 46 -18.48 -3.10 -10.63
C TYR A 46 -19.23 -3.10 -9.30
N PRO A 47 -20.05 -4.12 -9.01
CA PRO A 47 -20.80 -4.19 -7.76
C PRO A 47 -19.85 -4.25 -6.57
N ARG A 48 -20.19 -3.49 -5.52
CA ARG A 48 -19.40 -3.42 -4.31
C ARG A 48 -19.37 -4.76 -3.58
N HIS A 49 -18.18 -5.24 -3.25
CA HIS A 49 -17.98 -6.34 -2.31
C HIS A 49 -17.57 -5.78 -0.94
N PHE A 50 -18.22 -6.25 0.13
CA PHE A 50 -17.89 -5.87 1.50
C PHE A 50 -16.85 -6.83 2.06
N VAL A 51 -15.71 -6.30 2.49
CA VAL A 51 -14.62 -7.09 3.09
C VAL A 51 -15.13 -7.82 4.34
N GLN A 52 -15.02 -9.13 4.34
CA GLN A 52 -15.49 -9.99 5.42
C GLN A 52 -14.33 -10.41 6.33
N LEU A 53 -14.30 -9.89 7.54
CA LEU A 53 -13.35 -10.26 8.58
C LEU A 53 -14.08 -10.85 9.78
N SER A 54 -13.55 -11.92 10.36
CA SER A 54 -14.00 -12.44 11.64
C SER A 54 -13.73 -11.43 12.77
N ASP A 55 -14.35 -11.59 13.92
CA ASP A 55 -14.17 -10.63 15.04
C ASP A 55 -12.72 -10.61 15.54
N SER A 56 -12.01 -11.74 15.52
CA SER A 56 -10.58 -11.78 15.84
C SER A 56 -9.73 -11.06 14.77
N GLN A 57 -10.06 -11.21 13.49
CA GLN A 57 -9.38 -10.51 12.40
C GLN A 57 -9.64 -8.99 12.42
N LYS A 58 -10.84 -8.56 12.82
CA LYS A 58 -11.13 -7.12 13.05
C LYS A 58 -10.26 -6.53 14.15
N GLN A 59 -9.98 -7.28 15.22
CA GLN A 59 -9.06 -6.82 16.27
C GLN A 59 -7.62 -6.69 15.76
N ILE A 60 -7.15 -7.63 14.94
CA ILE A 60 -5.85 -7.55 14.27
C ILE A 60 -5.82 -6.33 13.34
N ASN A 61 -6.88 -6.10 12.56
CA ASN A 61 -7.01 -4.95 11.66
C ASN A 61 -6.93 -3.60 12.41
N ASN A 62 -7.56 -3.51 13.59
CA ASN A 62 -7.47 -2.31 14.42
C ASN A 62 -6.03 -2.06 14.92
N ASN A 63 -5.26 -3.12 15.22
CA ASN A 63 -3.85 -2.98 15.55
C ASN A 63 -3.03 -2.51 14.34
N CYS A 64 -3.32 -3.03 13.13
CA CYS A 64 -2.71 -2.55 11.89
C CYS A 64 -3.01 -1.06 11.63
N ASN A 65 -4.24 -0.60 11.93
CA ASN A 65 -4.57 0.83 11.81
C ASN A 65 -3.81 1.69 12.84
N ARG A 66 -3.59 1.20 14.07
CA ARG A 66 -2.72 1.90 15.05
C ARG A 66 -1.28 1.95 14.57
N PHE A 67 -0.76 0.85 14.05
CA PHE A 67 0.55 0.81 13.39
C PHE A 67 0.61 1.82 12.23
N ALA A 68 -0.45 1.95 11.42
CA ALA A 68 -0.49 2.90 10.32
C ALA A 68 -0.27 4.35 10.75
N TRP A 69 -0.88 4.75 11.85
CA TRP A 69 -0.70 6.10 12.41
C TRP A 69 0.66 6.28 13.07
N ASP A 70 1.18 5.25 13.75
CA ASP A 70 2.51 5.29 14.35
C ASP A 70 3.60 5.37 13.28
N PHE A 71 3.47 4.56 12.23
CA PHE A 71 4.39 4.57 11.09
C PHE A 71 4.43 5.93 10.40
N LEU A 72 3.26 6.53 10.11
CA LEU A 72 3.17 7.87 9.56
C LEU A 72 3.81 8.91 10.49
N TYR A 73 3.54 8.82 11.80
CA TYR A 73 4.12 9.73 12.78
C TYR A 73 5.65 9.67 12.76
N GLN A 74 6.24 8.47 12.77
CA GLN A 74 7.70 8.29 12.76
C GLN A 74 8.32 8.77 11.44
N ILE A 75 7.68 8.48 10.30
CA ILE A 75 8.10 9.01 8.99
C ILE A 75 8.11 10.53 9.01
N ASN A 76 7.03 11.13 9.47
CA ASN A 76 6.90 12.59 9.50
C ASN A 76 7.89 13.26 10.44
N GLN A 77 8.25 12.62 11.58
CA GLN A 77 9.28 13.14 12.50
C GLN A 77 10.67 13.24 11.84
N GLN A 78 11.00 12.36 10.91
CA GLN A 78 12.28 12.40 10.20
C GLN A 78 12.37 13.51 9.15
N GLN A 79 11.22 14.05 8.69
CA GLN A 79 11.17 14.97 7.56
C GLN A 79 10.03 16.00 7.71
N ILE A 80 9.90 16.62 8.88
CA ILE A 80 8.88 17.64 9.14
C ILE A 80 8.94 18.74 8.07
N GLY A 81 7.78 19.07 7.50
CA GLY A 81 7.65 20.09 6.47
C GLY A 81 7.83 19.57 5.03
N GLN A 82 8.13 18.30 4.83
CA GLN A 82 8.20 17.66 3.51
C GLN A 82 6.99 16.75 3.28
N ASN A 83 6.52 16.69 2.04
CA ASN A 83 5.46 15.78 1.66
C ASN A 83 5.86 14.32 1.91
N CYS A 84 4.95 13.53 2.44
CA CYS A 84 5.13 12.10 2.56
C CYS A 84 3.84 11.34 2.21
N PHE A 85 4.02 10.14 1.69
CA PHE A 85 2.93 9.22 1.41
C PHE A 85 3.44 7.79 1.56
N VAL A 86 2.83 7.00 2.40
CA VAL A 86 3.27 5.63 2.71
C VAL A 86 2.11 4.65 2.63
N SER A 87 2.42 3.37 2.43
CA SER A 87 1.47 2.27 2.60
C SER A 87 1.80 1.49 3.87
N PRO A 88 1.17 1.83 4.99
CA PRO A 88 1.35 1.08 6.24
C PRO A 88 0.84 -0.35 6.12
N LEU A 89 -0.19 -0.60 5.31
CA LEU A 89 -0.67 -1.96 5.03
C LEU A 89 0.45 -2.81 4.41
N SER A 90 1.08 -2.32 3.34
CA SER A 90 2.18 -3.06 2.70
C SER A 90 3.38 -3.24 3.63
N MET A 91 3.72 -2.23 4.44
CA MET A 91 4.79 -2.35 5.43
C MET A 91 4.46 -3.39 6.51
N SER A 92 3.23 -3.41 7.01
CA SER A 92 2.81 -4.40 8.00
C SER A 92 2.79 -5.84 7.45
N ILE A 93 2.43 -6.01 6.17
CA ILE A 93 2.55 -7.30 5.46
C ILE A 93 4.01 -7.73 5.38
N ALA A 94 4.91 -6.83 4.99
CA ALA A 94 6.34 -7.12 4.88
C ALA A 94 6.95 -7.53 6.23
N LEU A 95 6.56 -6.85 7.31
CA LEU A 95 6.95 -7.23 8.67
C LEU A 95 6.36 -8.58 9.09
N ALA A 96 5.12 -8.90 8.70
CA ALA A 96 4.52 -10.21 8.93
C ALA A 96 5.23 -11.33 8.14
N MET A 97 5.74 -11.02 6.95
CA MET A 97 6.60 -11.94 6.20
C MET A 97 7.90 -12.23 6.98
N LEU A 98 8.58 -11.19 7.48
CA LEU A 98 9.76 -11.36 8.32
C LEU A 98 9.46 -12.12 9.62
N GLN A 99 8.31 -11.87 10.25
CA GLN A 99 7.83 -12.55 11.44
C GLN A 99 7.79 -14.08 11.28
N ASN A 100 7.45 -14.58 10.08
CA ASN A 100 7.41 -16.02 9.78
C ASN A 100 8.81 -16.65 9.69
N GLY A 101 9.85 -15.86 9.53
CA GLY A 101 11.24 -16.29 9.48
C GLY A 101 12.04 -15.94 10.73
N ALA A 102 11.42 -15.31 11.74
CA ALA A 102 12.08 -14.84 12.94
C ALA A 102 11.74 -15.67 14.18
N GLU A 103 12.63 -15.66 15.16
CA GLU A 103 12.36 -16.22 16.49
C GLU A 103 13.01 -15.36 17.61
N GLY A 104 12.73 -15.73 18.87
CA GLY A 104 13.26 -15.04 20.05
C GLY A 104 12.91 -13.56 20.07
N ASN A 105 13.85 -12.73 20.51
CA ASN A 105 13.63 -11.28 20.69
C ASN A 105 13.34 -10.56 19.37
N THR A 106 13.92 -11.00 18.25
CA THR A 106 13.62 -10.44 16.92
C THR A 106 12.13 -10.61 16.57
N LEU A 107 11.57 -11.80 16.78
CA LEU A 107 10.15 -12.07 16.59
C LEU A 107 9.29 -11.22 17.53
N ASP A 108 9.66 -11.14 18.81
CA ASP A 108 8.89 -10.41 19.82
C ASP A 108 8.84 -8.90 19.51
N GLN A 109 9.94 -8.31 19.07
CA GLN A 109 10.00 -6.91 18.66
C GLN A 109 9.12 -6.64 17.43
N ILE A 110 9.17 -7.49 16.40
CA ILE A 110 8.32 -7.36 15.21
C ILE A 110 6.85 -7.44 15.61
N LYS A 111 6.47 -8.45 16.40
CA LYS A 111 5.09 -8.62 16.88
C LYS A 111 4.61 -7.42 17.71
N ALA A 112 5.46 -6.90 18.59
CA ALA A 112 5.12 -5.77 19.44
C ALA A 112 4.88 -4.49 18.62
N ALA A 113 5.72 -4.21 17.64
CA ALA A 113 5.62 -3.02 16.81
C ALA A 113 4.32 -2.97 15.99
N ILE A 114 3.84 -4.11 15.48
CA ILE A 114 2.58 -4.19 14.73
C ILE A 114 1.36 -4.39 15.67
N GLY A 115 1.60 -4.65 16.96
CA GLY A 115 0.54 -4.97 17.93
C GLY A 115 0.06 -6.43 17.89
N PHE A 116 0.92 -7.36 17.51
CA PHE A 116 0.61 -8.78 17.35
C PHE A 116 1.11 -9.69 18.49
N SER A 117 1.57 -9.14 19.61
CA SER A 117 2.14 -9.90 20.73
C SER A 117 1.21 -11.01 21.25
N ASN A 118 -0.10 -10.80 21.20
CA ASN A 118 -1.11 -11.74 21.69
C ASN A 118 -1.66 -12.70 20.63
N TYR A 119 -1.09 -12.69 19.40
CA TYR A 119 -1.56 -13.53 18.30
C TYR A 119 -0.49 -14.54 17.90
N THR A 120 -0.92 -15.72 17.47
CA THR A 120 -0.05 -16.73 16.86
C THR A 120 0.31 -16.34 15.42
N LEU A 121 1.39 -16.89 14.87
CA LEU A 121 1.75 -16.73 13.45
C LEU A 121 0.58 -17.12 12.54
N SER A 122 -0.07 -18.25 12.86
CA SER A 122 -1.21 -18.74 12.06
C SER A 122 -2.36 -17.76 12.01
N GLN A 123 -2.71 -17.12 13.14
CA GLN A 123 -3.78 -16.11 13.18
C GLN A 123 -3.44 -14.87 12.34
N VAL A 124 -2.18 -14.42 12.38
CA VAL A 124 -1.69 -13.29 11.60
C VAL A 124 -1.67 -13.63 10.11
N ASN A 125 -1.19 -14.83 9.76
CA ASN A 125 -1.15 -15.32 8.39
C ASN A 125 -2.56 -15.45 7.79
N ASP A 126 -3.50 -16.03 8.55
CA ASP A 126 -4.90 -16.15 8.14
C ASP A 126 -5.56 -14.78 7.93
N TYR A 127 -5.28 -13.83 8.83
CA TYR A 127 -5.77 -12.45 8.67
C TYR A 127 -5.27 -11.81 7.37
N TYR A 128 -3.95 -11.83 7.08
CA TYR A 128 -3.44 -11.17 5.87
C TYR A 128 -3.89 -11.87 4.59
N ASN A 129 -3.95 -13.20 4.57
CA ASN A 129 -4.47 -13.94 3.44
C ASN A 129 -5.95 -13.61 3.17
N THR A 130 -6.77 -13.55 4.23
CA THR A 130 -8.18 -13.13 4.13
C THR A 130 -8.29 -11.69 3.68
N LEU A 131 -7.62 -10.75 4.37
CA LEU A 131 -7.73 -9.32 4.07
C LEU A 131 -7.34 -9.01 2.63
N THR A 132 -6.18 -9.50 2.17
CA THR A 132 -5.71 -9.21 0.81
C THR A 132 -6.63 -9.79 -0.24
N THR A 133 -7.11 -11.02 -0.04
CA THR A 133 -8.10 -11.66 -0.93
C THR A 133 -9.40 -10.85 -1.02
N GLU A 134 -9.90 -10.35 0.09
CA GLU A 134 -11.14 -9.58 0.14
C GLU A 134 -10.97 -8.16 -0.43
N LEU A 135 -9.82 -7.51 -0.18
CA LEU A 135 -9.52 -6.18 -0.74
C LEU A 135 -9.49 -6.19 -2.27
N TYR A 136 -8.93 -7.23 -2.90
CA TYR A 136 -8.92 -7.34 -4.37
C TYR A 136 -10.32 -7.53 -4.98
N LYS A 137 -11.29 -8.00 -4.20
CA LYS A 137 -12.68 -8.14 -4.63
C LYS A 137 -13.53 -6.89 -4.39
N ALA A 138 -13.09 -6.00 -3.51
CA ALA A 138 -13.90 -4.89 -2.97
C ALA A 138 -14.46 -3.99 -4.09
N ASP A 139 -13.64 -3.69 -5.10
CA ASP A 139 -14.02 -2.97 -6.31
C ASP A 139 -13.17 -3.44 -7.49
N ALA A 140 -13.77 -4.19 -8.41
CA ALA A 140 -13.09 -4.73 -9.59
C ALA A 140 -12.71 -3.66 -10.63
N GLY A 141 -13.22 -2.43 -10.52
CA GLY A 141 -12.86 -1.30 -11.37
C GLY A 141 -11.66 -0.51 -10.85
N VAL A 142 -11.17 -0.82 -9.65
CA VAL A 142 -9.99 -0.19 -9.06
C VAL A 142 -8.73 -0.97 -9.44
N GLU A 143 -7.73 -0.25 -9.93
CA GLU A 143 -6.39 -0.81 -10.12
C GLU A 143 -5.64 -0.75 -8.78
N PHE A 144 -5.51 -1.89 -8.13
CA PHE A 144 -4.84 -2.01 -6.84
C PHE A 144 -3.83 -3.14 -6.86
N ASN A 145 -2.58 -2.87 -6.47
CA ASN A 145 -1.55 -3.89 -6.37
C ASN A 145 -0.69 -3.67 -5.11
N LEU A 146 -0.57 -4.72 -4.31
CA LEU A 146 0.30 -4.80 -3.14
C LEU A 146 1.43 -5.78 -3.47
N ALA A 147 2.54 -5.27 -4.00
CA ALA A 147 3.69 -6.09 -4.32
C ALA A 147 4.74 -6.00 -3.22
N ASN A 148 4.94 -7.12 -2.54
CA ASN A 148 5.97 -7.31 -1.54
C ASN A 148 6.99 -8.33 -2.05
N ALA A 149 8.27 -8.05 -1.89
CA ALA A 149 9.34 -8.96 -2.26
C ALA A 149 10.43 -9.01 -1.21
N ILE A 150 10.94 -10.22 -0.97
CA ILE A 150 12.20 -10.45 -0.27
C ILE A 150 13.23 -10.88 -1.31
N TRP A 151 14.33 -10.14 -1.37
CA TRP A 151 15.52 -10.51 -2.12
C TRP A 151 16.57 -10.99 -1.14
N ASN A 152 16.95 -12.25 -1.27
CA ASN A 152 17.88 -12.93 -0.38
C ASN A 152 19.21 -13.17 -1.10
N ASN A 153 20.32 -12.86 -0.45
CA ASN A 153 21.63 -13.11 -1.01
C ASN A 153 21.86 -14.63 -1.12
N GLN A 154 22.30 -15.08 -2.30
CA GLN A 154 22.52 -16.50 -2.61
C GLN A 154 23.46 -17.24 -1.64
N ASN A 155 24.30 -16.49 -0.90
CA ASN A 155 25.22 -17.04 0.09
C ASN A 155 24.51 -17.53 1.37
N TYR A 156 23.20 -17.22 1.53
CA TYR A 156 22.39 -17.58 2.69
C TYR A 156 21.12 -18.31 2.24
N PRO A 157 21.19 -19.62 1.88
CA PRO A 157 20.04 -20.38 1.37
C PRO A 157 18.88 -20.37 2.35
N ALA A 158 17.67 -20.04 1.84
CA ALA A 158 16.47 -20.01 2.64
C ALA A 158 15.73 -21.37 2.62
N LYS A 159 15.11 -21.72 3.75
CA LYS A 159 14.30 -22.93 3.90
C LYS A 159 13.10 -22.89 2.96
N GLU A 160 12.85 -23.99 2.27
CA GLU A 160 11.73 -24.12 1.33
C GLU A 160 10.37 -23.87 2.01
N GLN A 161 10.21 -24.30 3.26
CA GLN A 161 9.00 -24.04 4.04
C GLN A 161 8.72 -22.56 4.20
N TYR A 162 9.74 -21.74 4.48
CA TYR A 162 9.60 -20.28 4.58
C TYR A 162 9.18 -19.67 3.24
N ILE A 163 9.89 -20.03 2.15
CA ILE A 163 9.57 -19.55 0.79
C ILE A 163 8.12 -19.89 0.41
N ASN A 164 7.68 -21.12 0.69
CA ASN A 164 6.32 -21.57 0.42
C ASN A 164 5.27 -20.77 1.23
N THR A 165 5.56 -20.46 2.49
CA THR A 165 4.68 -19.61 3.31
C THR A 165 4.53 -18.22 2.69
N LEU A 166 5.61 -17.60 2.25
CA LEU A 166 5.54 -16.27 1.61
C LEU A 166 4.68 -16.28 0.34
N LYS A 167 4.84 -17.30 -0.49
CA LYS A 167 4.08 -17.44 -1.74
C LYS A 167 2.60 -17.72 -1.50
N THR A 168 2.28 -18.63 -0.58
CA THR A 168 0.91 -19.11 -0.40
C THR A 168 0.05 -18.22 0.48
N VAL A 169 0.65 -17.57 1.48
CA VAL A 169 -0.06 -16.72 2.45
C VAL A 169 -0.10 -15.27 1.99
N PHE A 170 1.05 -14.75 1.53
CA PHE A 170 1.20 -13.32 1.26
C PHE A 170 1.19 -12.98 -0.24
N ASN A 171 1.14 -13.99 -1.12
CA ASN A 171 1.32 -13.81 -2.56
C ASN A 171 2.58 -12.97 -2.88
N ALA A 172 3.63 -13.15 -2.06
CA ALA A 172 4.84 -12.36 -2.15
C ALA A 172 5.90 -13.04 -3.02
N GLU A 173 6.76 -12.25 -3.62
CA GLU A 173 7.92 -12.75 -4.34
C GLU A 173 9.07 -13.01 -3.37
N PHE A 174 9.71 -14.17 -3.52
CA PHE A 174 10.97 -14.48 -2.87
C PHE A 174 12.02 -14.79 -3.94
N SER A 175 13.05 -13.97 -4.01
CA SER A 175 14.10 -14.08 -5.02
C SER A 175 15.45 -14.29 -4.37
N ILE A 176 16.21 -15.28 -4.89
CA ILE A 176 17.60 -15.53 -4.50
C ILE A 176 18.48 -14.92 -5.57
N ALA A 177 19.46 -14.09 -5.18
CA ALA A 177 20.29 -13.38 -6.13
C ALA A 177 21.75 -13.23 -5.66
N ASN A 178 22.66 -13.08 -6.62
CA ASN A 178 24.02 -12.65 -6.36
C ASN A 178 24.05 -11.13 -6.18
N PHE A 179 24.23 -10.64 -4.96
CA PHE A 179 24.22 -9.21 -4.67
C PHE A 179 25.46 -8.46 -5.19
N ALA A 180 26.51 -9.19 -5.62
CA ALA A 180 27.64 -8.61 -6.33
C ALA A 180 27.40 -8.44 -7.85
N ASP A 181 26.24 -8.91 -8.37
CA ASP A 181 25.89 -8.75 -9.78
C ASP A 181 25.48 -7.30 -10.08
N VAL A 182 26.25 -6.63 -10.93
CA VAL A 182 26.01 -5.24 -11.36
C VAL A 182 24.68 -5.05 -12.11
N GLN A 183 24.06 -6.12 -12.62
CA GLN A 183 22.77 -6.09 -13.30
C GLN A 183 21.58 -6.21 -12.33
N LEU A 184 21.80 -6.63 -11.09
CA LEU A 184 20.73 -6.88 -10.13
C LEU A 184 19.85 -5.64 -9.86
N PRO A 185 20.39 -4.40 -9.74
CA PRO A 185 19.55 -3.21 -9.62
C PRO A 185 18.56 -3.06 -10.78
N SER A 186 18.97 -3.35 -12.02
CA SER A 186 18.09 -3.30 -13.18
C SER A 186 16.95 -4.32 -13.12
N VAL A 187 17.23 -5.54 -12.64
CA VAL A 187 16.22 -6.59 -12.46
C VAL A 187 15.19 -6.18 -11.41
N ILE A 188 15.63 -5.64 -10.29
CA ILE A 188 14.74 -5.15 -9.21
C ILE A 188 13.90 -3.97 -9.71
N ASN A 189 14.49 -3.06 -10.45
CA ASN A 189 13.79 -1.89 -11.01
C ASN A 189 12.75 -2.30 -12.06
N GLU A 190 13.04 -3.30 -12.89
CA GLU A 190 12.06 -3.86 -13.84
C GLU A 190 10.89 -4.52 -13.10
N TRP A 191 11.16 -5.30 -12.06
CA TRP A 191 10.14 -5.86 -11.19
C TRP A 191 9.24 -4.74 -10.61
N CYS A 192 9.82 -3.72 -10.00
CA CYS A 192 9.08 -2.60 -9.41
C CYS A 192 8.22 -1.86 -10.45
N SER A 193 8.79 -1.59 -11.63
CA SER A 193 8.09 -0.93 -12.74
C SER A 193 6.88 -1.75 -13.18
N LYS A 194 7.02 -3.07 -13.31
CA LYS A 194 5.93 -3.98 -13.66
C LYS A 194 4.82 -3.97 -12.59
N GLN A 195 5.19 -4.03 -11.31
CA GLN A 195 4.23 -4.05 -10.20
C GLN A 195 3.46 -2.73 -10.04
N THR A 196 3.98 -1.63 -10.58
CA THR A 196 3.40 -0.28 -10.44
C THR A 196 2.93 0.33 -11.77
N ASN A 197 2.65 -0.50 -12.77
CA ASN A 197 2.22 -0.06 -14.11
C ASN A 197 3.12 1.05 -14.70
N GLY A 198 4.44 0.98 -14.45
CA GLY A 198 5.44 1.94 -14.92
C GLY A 198 5.51 3.25 -14.13
N ARG A 199 4.76 3.40 -13.03
CA ARG A 199 4.77 4.63 -12.23
C ARG A 199 6.02 4.79 -11.38
N ILE A 200 6.56 3.68 -10.88
CA ILE A 200 7.81 3.65 -10.14
C ILE A 200 8.82 2.84 -10.97
N LYS A 201 9.73 3.53 -11.64
CA LYS A 201 10.68 2.91 -12.57
C LYS A 201 12.01 2.53 -11.91
N GLU A 202 12.27 3.07 -10.74
CA GLU A 202 13.52 2.89 -10.03
C GLU A 202 13.25 2.61 -8.55
N MET A 203 13.63 1.42 -8.08
CA MET A 203 13.56 1.01 -6.68
C MET A 203 14.91 1.23 -6.01
N VAL A 204 15.99 0.85 -6.68
CA VAL A 204 17.36 0.95 -6.19
C VAL A 204 18.30 1.39 -7.33
N ASN A 205 19.41 2.05 -6.95
CA ASN A 205 20.51 2.40 -7.88
C ASN A 205 21.69 1.45 -7.73
N THR A 206 21.98 1.08 -6.50
CA THR A 206 23.11 0.20 -6.15
C THR A 206 22.67 -0.74 -5.06
N ILE A 207 23.32 -1.89 -4.97
CA ILE A 207 23.13 -2.88 -3.89
C ILE A 207 24.49 -3.13 -3.26
N ASP A 208 24.54 -3.13 -1.94
CA ASP A 208 25.73 -3.58 -1.22
C ASP A 208 25.88 -5.10 -1.41
N ALA A 209 27.03 -5.52 -1.96
CA ALA A 209 27.33 -6.94 -2.17
C ALA A 209 27.34 -7.76 -0.87
N ASN A 210 27.55 -7.10 0.29
CA ASN A 210 27.52 -7.72 1.61
C ASN A 210 26.13 -7.70 2.24
N ALA A 211 25.13 -7.10 1.61
CA ALA A 211 23.77 -7.15 2.11
C ALA A 211 23.27 -8.61 2.14
N VAL A 212 22.39 -8.91 3.09
CA VAL A 212 21.88 -10.27 3.31
C VAL A 212 20.45 -10.39 2.86
N ILE A 213 19.56 -9.55 3.39
CA ILE A 213 18.12 -9.50 3.04
C ILE A 213 17.77 -8.07 2.65
N LEU A 214 17.13 -7.93 1.50
CA LEU A 214 16.51 -6.70 1.05
C LEU A 214 15.00 -6.90 0.98
N LEU A 215 14.25 -5.99 1.58
CA LEU A 215 12.79 -6.01 1.63
C LEU A 215 12.25 -4.83 0.80
N PHE A 216 11.52 -5.15 -0.27
CA PHE A 216 10.95 -4.15 -1.17
C PHE A 216 9.44 -4.16 -1.16
N ASN A 217 8.87 -2.97 -1.05
CA ASN A 217 7.44 -2.74 -1.19
C ASN A 217 7.18 -1.81 -2.37
N ALA A 218 6.43 -2.29 -3.35
CA ALA A 218 5.96 -1.51 -4.48
C ALA A 218 4.43 -1.52 -4.47
N VAL A 219 3.82 -0.38 -4.17
CA VAL A 219 2.37 -0.31 -4.02
C VAL A 219 1.79 0.66 -5.02
N TYR A 220 0.75 0.20 -5.70
CA TYR A 220 0.03 0.96 -6.71
C TYR A 220 -1.46 0.95 -6.41
N PHE A 221 -2.09 2.11 -6.49
CA PHE A 221 -3.53 2.28 -6.35
C PHE A 221 -4.01 3.35 -7.33
N LYS A 222 -5.11 3.07 -8.03
CA LYS A 222 -5.78 4.01 -8.91
C LYS A 222 -7.28 3.74 -8.90
N ALA A 223 -8.06 4.76 -8.59
CA ALA A 223 -9.50 4.72 -8.60
C ALA A 223 -10.06 6.05 -9.13
N GLN A 224 -11.19 6.02 -9.81
CA GLN A 224 -11.92 7.25 -10.12
C GLN A 224 -12.74 7.69 -8.91
N TRP A 225 -13.07 8.98 -8.82
CA TRP A 225 -14.08 9.44 -7.87
C TRP A 225 -15.43 8.77 -8.17
N ASN A 226 -16.20 8.46 -7.14
CA ASN A 226 -17.59 8.03 -7.32
C ASN A 226 -18.39 9.13 -8.04
N GLU A 227 -18.25 10.37 -7.57
CA GLU A 227 -18.71 11.60 -8.22
C GLU A 227 -17.48 12.45 -8.59
N LYS A 228 -17.24 12.69 -9.89
CA LYS A 228 -16.10 13.48 -10.38
C LYS A 228 -16.26 14.95 -10.02
N PHE A 229 -15.15 15.65 -9.89
CA PHE A 229 -15.15 17.12 -9.82
C PHE A 229 -15.32 17.71 -11.22
N ASP A 230 -16.07 18.82 -11.32
CA ASP A 230 -16.17 19.57 -12.57
C ASP A 230 -14.88 20.40 -12.78
N LYS A 231 -14.20 20.15 -13.89
CA LYS A 231 -12.98 20.88 -14.28
C LYS A 231 -13.20 22.39 -14.42
N ASN A 232 -14.41 22.81 -14.75
CA ASN A 232 -14.75 24.22 -14.88
C ASN A 232 -14.78 24.95 -13.52
N ASN A 233 -14.90 24.21 -12.42
CA ASN A 233 -14.87 24.74 -11.06
C ASN A 233 -13.47 24.68 -10.44
N THR A 234 -12.46 24.20 -11.17
CA THR A 234 -11.07 24.22 -10.73
C THR A 234 -10.49 25.61 -10.96
N GLU A 235 -9.96 26.22 -9.91
CA GLU A 235 -9.38 27.56 -9.95
C GLU A 235 -8.07 27.65 -9.16
N PRO A 236 -7.12 28.51 -9.57
CA PRO A 236 -5.91 28.79 -8.80
C PRO A 236 -6.26 29.44 -7.46
N ARG A 237 -5.70 28.92 -6.37
CA ARG A 237 -5.86 29.45 -5.01
C ARG A 237 -4.54 29.34 -4.24
N ASP A 238 -4.45 30.13 -3.20
CA ASP A 238 -3.31 30.17 -2.30
C ASP A 238 -3.35 28.99 -1.32
N PHE A 239 -2.20 28.34 -1.16
CA PHE A 239 -1.92 27.33 -0.15
C PHE A 239 -0.78 27.81 0.73
N THR A 240 -1.00 27.87 2.04
CA THR A 240 0.01 28.26 3.02
C THR A 240 0.85 27.03 3.37
N THR A 241 2.09 27.00 2.91
CA THR A 241 3.05 25.93 3.24
C THR A 241 3.62 26.11 4.64
N MET A 242 4.29 25.10 5.17
CA MET A 242 4.95 25.20 6.47
C MET A 242 6.28 25.98 6.39
N LEU A 243 7.04 25.84 5.30
CA LEU A 243 8.41 26.34 5.17
C LEU A 243 8.56 27.45 4.12
N ASP A 244 7.83 27.34 2.99
CA ASP A 244 8.06 28.16 1.79
C ASP A 244 7.10 29.35 1.65
N GLY A 245 6.29 29.63 2.68
CA GLY A 245 5.29 30.71 2.64
C GLY A 245 4.03 30.30 1.88
N VAL A 246 3.55 31.16 0.99
CA VAL A 246 2.33 30.91 0.21
C VAL A 246 2.68 30.51 -1.21
N VAL A 247 2.10 29.39 -1.69
CA VAL A 247 2.18 28.93 -3.08
C VAL A 247 0.81 28.94 -3.71
N ASN A 248 0.73 29.25 -5.02
CA ASN A 248 -0.53 29.26 -5.75
C ASN A 248 -0.67 27.98 -6.56
N THR A 249 -1.75 27.21 -6.36
CA THR A 249 -1.99 25.93 -7.04
C THR A 249 -3.48 25.78 -7.39
N ASP A 250 -3.79 24.89 -8.33
CA ASP A 250 -5.16 24.61 -8.72
C ASP A 250 -5.92 23.86 -7.62
N PHE A 251 -7.08 24.36 -7.24
CA PHE A 251 -8.02 23.73 -6.32
C PHE A 251 -9.26 23.26 -7.05
N MET A 252 -9.58 22.00 -6.90
CA MET A 252 -10.87 21.43 -7.27
C MET A 252 -11.92 21.94 -6.29
N HIS A 253 -13.05 22.43 -6.82
CA HIS A 253 -14.13 22.96 -6.01
C HIS A 253 -15.44 22.24 -6.33
N ASP A 254 -16.12 21.76 -5.29
CA ASP A 254 -17.46 21.19 -5.40
C ASP A 254 -18.20 21.23 -4.05
N GLN A 255 -19.54 21.22 -4.10
CA GLN A 255 -20.39 21.05 -2.92
C GLN A 255 -21.09 19.70 -3.03
N ARG A 256 -20.85 18.82 -2.06
CA ARG A 256 -21.36 17.45 -2.09
C ARG A 256 -21.66 16.89 -0.70
N LYS A 257 -22.50 15.86 -0.65
CA LYS A 257 -22.78 15.12 0.59
C LYS A 257 -21.73 14.06 0.81
N ILE A 258 -20.82 14.30 1.76
CA ILE A 258 -19.73 13.38 2.12
C ILE A 258 -19.76 13.01 3.60
N LYS A 259 -19.03 11.96 3.98
CA LYS A 259 -18.81 11.62 5.37
C LYS A 259 -17.89 12.68 6.00
N TYR A 260 -18.36 13.30 7.06
CA TYR A 260 -17.67 14.40 7.72
C TYR A 260 -17.77 14.31 9.24
N TYR A 261 -16.74 14.75 9.93
CA TYR A 261 -16.65 14.91 11.37
C TYR A 261 -15.70 16.06 11.71
N GLU A 262 -16.02 16.85 12.72
CA GLU A 262 -15.11 17.87 13.23
C GLU A 262 -15.11 17.90 14.76
N ASN A 263 -13.98 18.31 15.34
CA ASN A 263 -13.80 18.58 16.75
C ASN A 263 -12.89 19.77 16.98
N ALA A 264 -12.45 20.02 18.21
CA ALA A 264 -11.55 21.14 18.54
C ALA A 264 -10.15 21.02 17.93
N ASN A 265 -9.75 19.85 17.40
CA ASN A 265 -8.38 19.59 16.94
C ASN A 265 -8.28 19.51 15.42
N TYR A 266 -9.32 19.05 14.72
CA TYR A 266 -9.31 18.82 13.27
C TYR A 266 -10.71 18.68 12.67
N GLN A 267 -10.76 18.89 11.34
CA GLN A 267 -11.85 18.46 10.46
C GLN A 267 -11.42 17.16 9.79
N TYR A 268 -12.32 16.18 9.68
CA TYR A 268 -12.12 14.92 8.99
C TYR A 268 -13.21 14.71 7.93
N ALA A 269 -12.83 14.39 6.71
CA ALA A 269 -13.76 14.13 5.62
C ALA A 269 -13.34 12.93 4.79
N GLU A 270 -14.33 12.21 4.23
CA GLU A 270 -14.12 11.11 3.28
C GLU A 270 -14.90 11.33 2.00
N ILE A 271 -14.21 11.16 0.87
CA ILE A 271 -14.79 11.18 -0.47
C ILE A 271 -14.71 9.78 -1.06
N GLU A 272 -15.86 9.29 -1.49
CA GLU A 272 -16.01 7.93 -2.04
C GLU A 272 -15.36 7.81 -3.43
N MET A 273 -14.70 6.68 -3.68
CA MET A 273 -14.09 6.32 -4.96
C MET A 273 -14.79 5.07 -5.54
N GLY A 274 -14.85 4.99 -6.87
CA GLY A 274 -15.43 3.85 -7.57
C GLY A 274 -16.85 3.53 -7.10
N ASN A 275 -17.06 2.32 -6.63
CA ASN A 275 -18.33 1.83 -6.07
C ASN A 275 -18.50 2.14 -4.56
N GLY A 276 -17.66 3.01 -3.98
CA GLY A 276 -17.68 3.38 -2.56
C GLY A 276 -17.00 2.36 -1.62
N ALA A 277 -16.34 1.32 -2.16
CA ALA A 277 -15.55 0.41 -1.33
C ALA A 277 -14.31 1.10 -0.76
N PHE A 278 -13.69 1.99 -1.53
CA PHE A 278 -12.54 2.76 -1.10
C PHE A 278 -12.90 4.24 -0.97
N ASN A 279 -12.33 4.88 0.05
CA ASN A 279 -12.49 6.31 0.29
C ASN A 279 -11.11 6.97 0.39
N THR A 280 -10.98 8.15 -0.24
CA THR A 280 -9.92 9.08 0.11
C THR A 280 -10.36 9.85 1.34
N PHE A 281 -9.55 9.89 2.39
CA PHE A 281 -9.81 10.71 3.56
C PHE A 281 -8.85 11.91 3.64
N PHE A 282 -9.34 12.99 4.22
CA PHE A 282 -8.58 14.21 4.50
C PHE A 282 -8.77 14.59 5.95
N VAL A 283 -7.69 15.00 6.60
CA VAL A 283 -7.74 15.51 7.98
C VAL A 283 -7.02 16.84 8.03
N LEU A 284 -7.80 17.90 8.18
CA LEU A 284 -7.30 19.27 8.26
C LEU A 284 -7.16 19.66 9.73
N PRO A 285 -5.94 19.90 10.26
CA PRO A 285 -5.76 20.45 11.59
C PRO A 285 -6.50 21.75 11.77
N THR A 286 -7.09 22.00 12.94
CA THR A 286 -7.61 23.34 13.28
C THR A 286 -6.47 24.35 13.39
N GLU A 287 -6.79 25.62 13.31
CA GLU A 287 -5.79 26.68 13.43
C GLU A 287 -4.98 26.55 14.72
N GLY A 288 -3.65 26.64 14.60
CA GLY A 288 -2.72 26.44 15.70
C GLY A 288 -2.34 24.98 16.02
N LYS A 289 -2.92 24.00 15.28
CA LYS A 289 -2.53 22.59 15.35
C LYS A 289 -1.66 22.18 14.16
N THR A 290 -0.83 21.18 14.36
CA THR A 290 0.06 20.63 13.32
C THR A 290 -0.44 19.29 12.81
N VAL A 291 -0.03 18.90 11.59
CA VAL A 291 -0.31 17.55 11.05
C VAL A 291 0.30 16.45 11.93
N THR A 292 1.44 16.72 12.56
CA THR A 292 2.11 15.78 13.48
C THR A 292 1.28 15.52 14.73
N GLU A 293 0.75 16.58 15.36
CA GLU A 293 -0.15 16.44 16.52
C GLU A 293 -1.42 15.66 16.15
N VAL A 294 -2.00 15.94 14.98
CA VAL A 294 -3.21 15.26 14.50
C VAL A 294 -2.94 13.79 14.20
N ALA A 295 -1.82 13.45 13.56
CA ALA A 295 -1.42 12.05 13.32
C ALA A 295 -1.27 11.28 14.65
N GLN A 296 -0.68 11.91 15.67
CA GLN A 296 -0.54 11.31 17.00
C GLN A 296 -1.91 11.11 17.69
N LEU A 297 -2.84 12.05 17.58
CA LEU A 297 -4.20 11.91 18.12
C LEU A 297 -4.94 10.75 17.44
N LEU A 298 -4.85 10.67 16.11
CA LEU A 298 -5.54 9.65 15.33
C LEU A 298 -5.05 8.22 15.63
N LYS A 299 -3.83 8.03 16.13
CA LYS A 299 -3.37 6.72 16.62
C LYS A 299 -4.31 6.12 17.70
N THR A 300 -4.93 6.96 18.52
CA THR A 300 -5.82 6.54 19.61
C THR A 300 -7.30 6.80 19.33
N GLU A 301 -7.61 7.77 18.48
CA GLU A 301 -8.98 8.22 18.23
C GLU A 301 -9.60 7.59 16.98
N TRP A 302 -8.82 6.91 16.12
CA TRP A 302 -9.25 6.45 14.80
C TRP A 302 -10.58 5.69 14.82
N ASP A 303 -10.69 4.66 15.64
CA ASP A 303 -11.91 3.85 15.75
C ASP A 303 -13.13 4.70 16.15
N SER A 304 -12.92 5.67 17.05
CA SER A 304 -13.96 6.60 17.50
C SER A 304 -14.34 7.59 16.40
N VAL A 305 -13.40 8.10 15.63
CA VAL A 305 -13.64 9.06 14.54
C VAL A 305 -14.49 8.41 13.46
N VAL A 306 -14.10 7.22 13.01
CA VAL A 306 -14.81 6.49 11.95
C VAL A 306 -16.27 6.22 12.33
N THR A 307 -16.55 5.94 13.60
CA THR A 307 -17.94 5.71 14.08
C THR A 307 -18.77 6.98 14.20
N LYS A 308 -18.13 8.17 14.30
CA LYS A 308 -18.80 9.47 14.40
C LYS A 308 -19.08 10.13 13.06
N LEU A 309 -18.56 9.60 11.97
CA LEU A 309 -18.78 10.14 10.63
C LEU A 309 -20.25 10.17 10.27
N LYS A 310 -20.71 11.30 9.74
CA LYS A 310 -22.08 11.49 9.23
C LYS A 310 -22.02 12.07 7.83
N LYS A 311 -23.02 11.77 7.00
CA LYS A 311 -23.17 12.45 5.71
C LYS A 311 -23.63 13.89 5.95
N GLU A 312 -22.78 14.84 5.64
CA GLU A 312 -23.00 16.29 5.75
C GLU A 312 -22.89 16.94 4.38
N ASP A 313 -23.52 18.08 4.20
CA ASP A 313 -23.36 18.92 3.02
C ASP A 313 -22.08 19.77 3.20
N VAL A 314 -21.06 19.52 2.34
CA VAL A 314 -19.72 20.08 2.49
C VAL A 314 -19.26 20.73 1.21
N VAL A 315 -18.82 21.99 1.29
CA VAL A 315 -18.04 22.65 0.25
C VAL A 315 -16.61 22.15 0.37
N CYS A 316 -16.13 21.45 -0.65
CA CYS A 316 -14.80 20.90 -0.74
C CYS A 316 -13.90 21.77 -1.61
N LEU A 317 -12.78 22.23 -1.08
CA LEU A 317 -11.73 22.96 -1.76
C LEU A 317 -10.43 22.18 -1.58
N ILE A 318 -10.07 21.40 -2.60
CA ILE A 318 -9.00 20.39 -2.53
C ILE A 318 -7.94 20.72 -3.57
N PRO A 319 -6.67 20.94 -3.19
CA PRO A 319 -5.60 21.18 -4.15
C PRO A 319 -5.36 19.95 -5.02
N LYS A 320 -4.97 20.16 -6.27
CA LYS A 320 -4.43 19.12 -7.15
C LYS A 320 -2.95 18.94 -6.83
N TYR A 321 -2.51 17.69 -6.70
CA TYR A 321 -1.11 17.39 -6.41
C TYR A 321 -0.70 15.97 -6.84
N GLU A 322 0.61 15.79 -6.98
CA GLU A 322 1.26 14.51 -7.21
C GLU A 322 2.38 14.33 -6.18
N VAL A 323 2.49 13.16 -5.58
CA VAL A 323 3.55 12.83 -4.62
C VAL A 323 4.23 11.54 -5.06
N ARG A 324 5.56 11.61 -5.17
CA ARG A 324 6.44 10.44 -5.33
C ARG A 324 7.28 10.33 -4.09
N PHE A 325 7.04 9.31 -3.30
CA PHE A 325 7.69 9.19 -2.02
C PHE A 325 8.55 7.93 -1.94
N THR A 326 9.75 8.10 -1.40
CA THR A 326 10.63 7.00 -1.02
C THR A 326 10.86 7.10 0.48
N THR A 327 10.53 6.05 1.21
CA THR A 327 10.85 5.97 2.63
C THR A 327 12.37 5.91 2.78
N LYS A 328 12.97 7.07 3.02
CA LYS A 328 14.41 7.17 3.30
C LYS A 328 14.67 6.55 4.67
N ASP A 329 15.66 5.64 4.74
CA ASP A 329 16.06 5.01 5.99
C ASP A 329 14.89 4.40 6.79
N ALA A 330 14.10 3.53 6.12
CA ALA A 330 13.01 2.80 6.78
C ALA A 330 13.51 1.98 7.99
N ASN A 331 14.76 1.54 7.97
CA ASN A 331 15.36 0.83 9.09
C ASN A 331 15.37 1.68 10.36
N SER A 332 15.74 2.96 10.29
CA SER A 332 15.70 3.88 11.43
C SER A 332 14.27 4.14 11.92
N VAL A 333 13.31 4.26 11.03
CA VAL A 333 11.88 4.37 11.38
C VAL A 333 11.43 3.15 12.17
N LEU A 334 11.71 1.95 11.65
CA LEU A 334 11.32 0.70 12.29
C LEU A 334 12.05 0.48 13.63
N LYS A 335 13.33 0.90 13.75
CA LYS A 335 14.04 0.93 15.02
C LYS A 335 13.38 1.86 16.04
N ALA A 336 12.96 3.05 15.63
CA ALA A 336 12.21 3.97 16.49
C ALA A 336 10.86 3.40 16.96
N MET A 337 10.28 2.48 16.17
CA MET A 337 9.06 1.73 16.52
C MET A 337 9.36 0.47 17.36
N GLY A 338 10.62 0.22 17.73
CA GLY A 338 11.01 -0.89 18.62
C GLY A 338 11.56 -2.14 17.91
N ILE A 339 11.70 -2.13 16.59
CA ILE A 339 12.31 -3.24 15.84
C ILE A 339 13.80 -2.93 15.67
N SER A 340 14.63 -3.28 16.64
CA SER A 340 16.08 -3.00 16.60
C SER A 340 16.91 -4.21 16.15
N ASP A 341 16.64 -5.37 16.72
CA ASP A 341 17.48 -6.56 16.58
C ASP A 341 17.52 -7.09 15.15
N ALA A 342 16.40 -7.02 14.43
CA ALA A 342 16.29 -7.46 13.03
C ALA A 342 17.35 -6.84 12.09
N PHE A 343 17.90 -5.66 12.45
CA PHE A 343 18.84 -4.90 11.65
C PHE A 343 20.29 -4.96 12.16
N VAL A 344 20.59 -5.79 13.16
CA VAL A 344 21.93 -5.92 13.76
C VAL A 344 22.40 -7.36 13.63
N PRO A 345 23.50 -7.62 12.88
CA PRO A 345 23.95 -9.00 12.60
C PRO A 345 24.03 -9.91 13.81
N SER A 346 24.61 -9.42 14.92
CA SER A 346 24.83 -10.21 16.13
C SER A 346 23.60 -10.38 17.04
N LEU A 347 22.48 -9.70 16.72
CA LEU A 347 21.24 -9.70 17.53
C LEU A 347 20.06 -10.30 16.75
N ALA A 348 20.07 -10.16 15.43
CA ALA A 348 19.04 -10.70 14.57
C ALA A 348 18.98 -12.22 14.66
N ASN A 349 17.76 -12.76 14.82
CA ASN A 349 17.54 -14.19 14.83
C ASN A 349 16.48 -14.56 13.78
N PHE A 350 16.96 -15.01 12.62
CA PHE A 350 16.17 -15.49 11.50
C PHE A 350 16.45 -16.98 11.20
N ALA A 351 16.79 -17.76 12.23
CA ALA A 351 17.03 -19.19 12.11
C ALA A 351 15.89 -19.97 11.44
N PRO A 352 14.60 -19.67 11.65
CA PRO A 352 13.51 -20.32 10.93
C PRO A 352 13.49 -20.02 9.41
N MET A 353 14.15 -18.95 8.95
CA MET A 353 14.18 -18.54 7.54
C MET A 353 15.24 -19.30 6.74
N ILE A 354 16.42 -19.60 7.30
CA ILE A 354 17.62 -20.04 6.57
C ILE A 354 18.01 -21.47 6.90
N GLU A 355 18.72 -22.14 5.95
CA GLU A 355 19.13 -23.53 6.13
C GLU A 355 20.29 -23.69 7.12
N ASP A 356 21.29 -22.83 7.05
CA ASP A 356 22.44 -22.83 7.97
C ASP A 356 22.19 -21.85 9.12
N GLU A 357 21.63 -22.34 10.21
CA GLU A 357 21.30 -21.58 11.42
C GLU A 357 22.53 -21.04 12.18
N SER A 358 23.76 -21.42 11.76
CA SER A 358 25.00 -20.94 12.39
C SER A 358 25.49 -19.60 11.83
N VAL A 359 24.88 -19.09 10.75
CA VAL A 359 25.26 -17.82 10.13
C VAL A 359 24.35 -16.69 10.58
N ASP A 360 24.95 -15.52 10.78
CA ASP A 360 24.22 -14.30 11.17
C ASP A 360 23.47 -13.72 9.95
N VAL A 361 22.16 -13.86 9.93
CA VAL A 361 21.28 -13.27 8.91
C VAL A 361 20.49 -12.12 9.51
N PHE A 362 20.47 -10.99 8.82
CA PHE A 362 19.80 -9.78 9.26
C PHE A 362 19.18 -9.03 8.07
N VAL A 363 18.22 -8.16 8.34
CA VAL A 363 17.63 -7.29 7.33
C VAL A 363 18.58 -6.12 7.08
N SER A 364 19.19 -6.09 5.90
CA SER A 364 20.14 -5.04 5.52
C SER A 364 19.41 -3.75 5.20
N GLU A 365 18.34 -3.83 4.41
CA GLU A 365 17.60 -2.63 4.00
C GLU A 365 16.12 -2.95 3.77
N VAL A 366 15.27 -1.98 4.15
CA VAL A 366 13.84 -1.94 3.83
C VAL A 366 13.57 -0.70 3.00
N ILE A 367 12.99 -0.87 1.82
CA ILE A 367 12.64 0.25 0.93
C ILE A 367 11.16 0.16 0.58
N GLN A 368 10.45 1.25 0.81
CA GLN A 368 9.11 1.44 0.29
C GLN A 368 9.08 2.65 -0.65
N LYS A 369 8.53 2.46 -1.85
CA LYS A 369 8.23 3.55 -2.78
C LYS A 369 6.74 3.57 -3.08
N THR A 370 6.17 4.77 -3.06
CA THR A 370 4.76 5.00 -3.32
C THR A 370 4.60 6.13 -4.33
N PHE A 371 3.48 6.08 -5.03
CA PHE A 371 3.02 7.13 -5.93
C PHE A 371 1.57 7.46 -5.62
N PHE A 372 1.24 8.75 -5.61
CA PHE A 372 -0.11 9.25 -5.43
C PHE A 372 -0.33 10.50 -6.26
N ALA A 373 -1.46 10.58 -6.96
CA ALA A 373 -1.88 11.77 -7.67
C ALA A 373 -3.39 11.97 -7.53
N ILE A 374 -3.80 13.21 -7.38
CA ILE A 374 -5.21 13.60 -7.22
C ILE A 374 -5.57 14.68 -8.23
N ASN A 375 -6.68 14.49 -8.94
CA ASN A 375 -7.25 15.44 -9.90
C ASN A 375 -8.77 15.27 -9.97
N GLU A 376 -9.44 15.99 -10.84
CA GLU A 376 -10.91 16.06 -10.95
C GLU A 376 -11.57 14.73 -11.31
N GLU A 377 -10.87 13.85 -12.00
CA GLU A 377 -11.43 12.58 -12.50
C GLU A 377 -11.17 11.41 -11.56
N SER A 378 -10.00 11.44 -10.92
CA SER A 378 -9.53 10.26 -10.21
C SER A 378 -8.42 10.60 -9.21
N VAL A 379 -8.22 9.66 -8.35
CA VAL A 379 -6.92 9.39 -7.77
C VAL A 379 -6.18 8.56 -8.82
N GLU A 380 -5.51 9.24 -9.72
CA GLU A 380 -4.89 8.91 -11.01
C GLU A 380 -5.83 8.77 -12.24
N ALA A 381 -5.54 9.46 -13.32
CA ALA A 381 -6.48 9.86 -14.39
C ALA A 381 -6.60 8.98 -15.61
N ALA A 382 -7.84 8.81 -16.10
CA ALA A 382 -8.24 8.75 -17.52
C ALA A 382 -9.77 8.88 -17.65
N ALA A 383 -10.24 9.57 -18.70
CA ALA A 383 -11.54 10.20 -18.79
C ALA A 383 -12.73 9.29 -19.16
N VAL A 384 -13.91 9.55 -18.57
CA VAL A 384 -15.25 9.38 -19.18
C VAL A 384 -16.24 10.36 -18.52
N THR A 385 -17.12 10.97 -19.31
CA THR A 385 -18.04 12.06 -18.96
C THR A 385 -19.34 11.53 -18.33
N GLN A 386 -19.82 12.15 -17.27
CA GLN A 386 -21.16 11.87 -16.73
C GLN A 386 -21.98 13.14 -16.49
N ILE A 387 -23.30 13.04 -16.69
CA ILE A 387 -24.29 14.12 -16.62
C ILE A 387 -25.03 14.03 -15.28
N SER A 388 -25.13 15.13 -14.55
CA SER A 388 -25.87 15.21 -13.29
C SER A 388 -27.25 15.83 -13.46
N ASN A 389 -28.27 15.27 -12.81
CA ASN A 389 -29.62 15.81 -12.72
C ASN A 389 -29.87 16.40 -11.33
N ALA A 390 -30.35 17.63 -11.28
CA ALA A 390 -30.75 18.33 -10.06
C ALA A 390 -32.23 18.08 -9.74
N VAL A 391 -32.54 17.79 -8.47
CA VAL A 391 -33.90 17.76 -7.94
C VAL A 391 -34.00 18.72 -6.75
N THR A 392 -34.93 19.67 -6.86
CA THR A 392 -35.21 20.68 -5.84
C THR A 392 -36.32 20.23 -4.91
N CYS A 393 -36.04 20.13 -3.61
CA CYS A 393 -36.99 20.30 -2.50
C CYS A 393 -36.27 20.95 -1.32
N VAL A 394 -36.75 22.05 -0.82
CA VAL A 394 -36.09 22.88 0.23
C VAL A 394 -36.69 22.54 1.59
N PRO A 395 -35.98 21.84 2.48
CA PRO A 395 -36.12 22.01 3.92
C PRO A 395 -35.14 23.09 4.39
N GLN A 396 -35.39 23.68 5.54
CA GLN A 396 -34.55 24.69 6.17
C GLN A 396 -33.10 24.15 6.28
N GLN A 397 -32.23 24.51 5.35
CA GLN A 397 -30.86 24.02 5.24
C GLN A 397 -29.98 24.76 6.27
N SER A 398 -29.33 24.00 7.13
CA SER A 398 -28.10 24.46 7.79
C SER A 398 -27.09 24.88 6.71
N LEU A 399 -26.31 25.93 6.95
CA LEU A 399 -25.22 26.30 6.04
C LEU A 399 -24.28 25.07 5.86
N PRO A 400 -23.81 24.83 4.62
CA PRO A 400 -22.88 23.74 4.36
C PRO A 400 -21.61 23.91 5.20
N LYS A 401 -21.00 22.80 5.58
CA LYS A 401 -19.65 22.78 6.16
C LYS A 401 -18.64 23.17 5.08
N VAL A 402 -17.47 23.66 5.47
CA VAL A 402 -16.40 24.00 4.54
C VAL A 402 -15.14 23.23 4.90
N LEU A 403 -14.64 22.43 3.96
CA LEU A 403 -13.34 21.78 4.00
C LEU A 403 -12.42 22.50 3.00
N ASP A 404 -11.65 23.46 3.48
CA ASP A 404 -10.67 24.21 2.67
C ASP A 404 -9.25 23.75 3.00
N LEU A 405 -8.70 22.88 2.15
CA LEU A 405 -7.36 22.29 2.32
C LEU A 405 -6.26 23.25 1.88
N ASN A 406 -6.29 24.48 2.38
CA ASN A 406 -5.39 25.59 2.01
C ASN A 406 -4.12 25.70 2.89
N ARG A 407 -3.84 24.70 3.71
CA ARG A 407 -2.67 24.60 4.61
C ARG A 407 -2.35 23.13 4.86
N PRO A 408 -1.22 22.78 5.53
CA PRO A 408 -0.83 21.39 5.73
C PRO A 408 -1.93 20.51 6.30
N PHE A 409 -2.12 19.32 5.69
CA PHE A 409 -3.15 18.36 6.06
C PHE A 409 -2.64 16.92 5.98
N VAL A 410 -3.32 16.02 6.69
CA VAL A 410 -3.13 14.57 6.56
C VAL A 410 -4.14 14.04 5.55
N TYR A 411 -3.74 13.06 4.75
CA TYR A 411 -4.60 12.41 3.77
C TYR A 411 -4.28 10.93 3.65
N GLY A 412 -5.16 10.18 3.00
CA GLY A 412 -4.91 8.76 2.77
C GLY A 412 -6.07 8.04 2.11
N ILE A 413 -5.94 6.72 2.00
CA ILE A 413 -6.94 5.84 1.42
C ILE A 413 -7.26 4.76 2.45
N ARG A 414 -8.56 4.52 2.65
CA ARG A 414 -9.02 3.37 3.43
C ARG A 414 -10.10 2.57 2.71
N GLU A 415 -10.18 1.28 3.01
CA GLU A 415 -11.34 0.48 2.65
C GLU A 415 -12.47 0.72 3.67
N SER A 416 -13.67 0.95 3.17
CA SER A 416 -14.76 1.53 3.97
C SER A 416 -15.50 0.53 4.86
N SER A 417 -15.52 -0.77 4.54
CA SER A 417 -16.23 -1.79 5.32
C SER A 417 -15.40 -2.39 6.45
N SER A 418 -14.13 -2.67 6.20
CA SER A 418 -13.18 -3.14 7.23
C SER A 418 -12.55 -2.01 8.03
N GLY A 419 -12.53 -0.79 7.47
CA GLY A 419 -11.82 0.34 8.04
C GLY A 419 -10.30 0.28 7.85
N THR A 420 -9.78 -0.65 7.04
CA THR A 420 -8.35 -0.82 6.80
C THR A 420 -7.74 0.41 6.13
N ILE A 421 -6.70 0.98 6.72
CA ILE A 421 -5.91 2.05 6.13
C ILE A 421 -4.90 1.43 5.16
N LEU A 422 -5.06 1.72 3.86
CA LEU A 422 -4.15 1.26 2.80
C LEU A 422 -2.95 2.19 2.69
N PHE A 423 -3.23 3.50 2.73
CA PHE A 423 -2.25 4.56 2.60
C PHE A 423 -2.55 5.71 3.55
N ASN A 424 -1.52 6.39 3.98
CA ASN A 424 -1.62 7.69 4.63
C ASN A 424 -0.39 8.55 4.34
N GLY A 425 -0.52 9.86 4.53
CA GLY A 425 0.52 10.82 4.23
C GLY A 425 0.24 12.19 4.81
N CYS A 426 1.25 13.05 4.73
CA CYS A 426 1.16 14.47 5.08
C CYS A 426 1.47 15.33 3.86
N MET A 427 0.60 16.29 3.59
CA MET A 427 0.78 17.29 2.56
C MET A 427 1.23 18.60 3.21
N TYR A 428 2.38 19.08 2.81
CA TYR A 428 2.95 20.35 3.27
C TYR A 428 3.06 21.40 2.15
N ASN A 429 3.27 20.93 0.93
CA ASN A 429 3.36 21.78 -0.26
C ASN A 429 2.85 21.01 -1.50
N PRO A 430 1.69 21.40 -2.09
CA PRO A 430 1.11 20.70 -3.23
C PRO A 430 1.91 20.86 -4.55
N GLN A 431 2.88 21.78 -4.61
CA GLN A 431 3.76 21.97 -5.77
C GLN A 431 5.05 21.11 -5.70
N GLU A 432 5.38 20.57 -4.53
CA GLU A 432 6.52 19.67 -4.35
C GLU A 432 6.12 18.26 -4.83
N LYS A 433 6.95 17.65 -5.71
CA LYS A 433 6.70 16.34 -6.33
C LYS A 433 7.58 15.25 -5.72
#